data_f07b2569d66861be352ab9b467eb9c1a
#
_entry.id   f07b2569d66861be352ab9b467eb9c1a
#
_cell.length_a   1.000
_cell.length_b   1.000
_cell.length_c   1.000
_cell.angle_alpha   90.00
_cell.angle_beta   90.00
_cell.angle_gamma   90.00
#
_symmetry.space_group_name_H-M   'P 1'
#
loop_
_entity.id
_entity.type
_entity.pdbx_description
1 polymer ?
#
loop_
_entity_poly.entity_id
_entity_poly.type
_entity_poly.pdbx_seq_one_letter_code
_entity_poly.pdbx_strand_id
1 'polypeptide(L)'
;EYLLTGQEDLFAEETPRFFQLLADTSDKRSTDELYEALAQFMRNCSGAFLTGDIASPALERLVIKPGTPLSELQRKLKHLAQEVFNARSKKQMHRQRHIVRQIDQYIAEHLSGDLSLTAIADALHFHPTYISRVYRECSSVSFSDSIAQPLLSRMVCKRSSP
;
A
#
# COMPACT_ATOMS: atom_id res chain seq x y z
N GLU A 1 14.60 5.91 5.83
CA GLU A 1 13.44 6.80 5.89
C GLU A 1 12.46 6.49 4.76
N TYR A 2 12.85 6.55 3.47
CA TYR A 2 11.98 6.34 2.30
C TYR A 2 11.26 4.99 2.30
N LEU A 3 11.94 3.92 2.74
CA LEU A 3 11.33 2.60 2.88
C LEU A 3 10.21 2.59 3.92
N LEU A 4 10.39 3.31 5.03
CA LEU A 4 9.41 3.41 6.12
C LEU A 4 8.24 4.34 5.76
N THR A 5 8.48 5.37 4.95
CA THR A 5 7.44 6.33 4.52
C THR A 5 6.71 5.89 3.26
N GLY A 6 7.22 4.88 2.53
CA GLY A 6 6.62 4.36 1.31
C GLY A 6 6.94 5.18 0.05
N GLN A 7 8.04 5.93 0.07
CA GLN A 7 8.50 6.76 -1.06
C GLN A 7 9.40 5.93 -1.99
N GLU A 8 8.78 5.13 -2.85
CA GLU A 8 9.47 4.17 -3.73
C GLU A 8 10.39 4.86 -4.74
N ASP A 9 9.93 5.96 -5.35
CA ASP A 9 10.70 6.69 -6.37
C ASP A 9 12.00 7.26 -5.77
N LEU A 10 11.91 7.91 -4.60
CA LEU A 10 13.07 8.46 -3.90
C LEU A 10 14.02 7.36 -3.41
N PHE A 11 13.48 6.23 -2.96
CA PHE A 11 14.29 5.09 -2.58
C PHE A 11 15.08 4.54 -3.78
N ALA A 12 14.44 4.43 -4.94
CA ALA A 12 15.07 3.94 -6.17
C ALA A 12 16.17 4.88 -6.68
N GLU A 13 15.99 6.19 -6.53
CA GLU A 13 16.96 7.20 -6.95
C GLU A 13 18.17 7.27 -6.00
N GLU A 14 17.95 7.30 -4.69
CA GLU A 14 18.99 7.52 -3.70
C GLU A 14 19.82 6.27 -3.38
N THR A 15 19.24 5.07 -3.52
CA THR A 15 19.94 3.84 -3.19
C THR A 15 21.22 3.61 -4.02
N PRO A 16 21.26 3.80 -5.35
CA PRO A 16 22.47 3.68 -6.13
C PRO A 16 23.56 4.69 -5.72
N ARG A 17 23.18 5.93 -5.44
CA ARG A 17 24.11 7.00 -4.98
C ARG A 17 24.75 6.62 -3.66
N PHE A 18 23.96 6.10 -2.73
CA PHE A 18 24.47 5.62 -1.45
C PHE A 18 25.49 4.51 -1.61
N PHE A 19 25.22 3.49 -2.44
CA PHE A 19 26.13 2.40 -2.67
C PHE A 19 27.39 2.81 -3.46
N GLN A 20 27.30 3.81 -4.30
CA GLN A 20 28.46 4.39 -4.99
C GLN A 20 29.38 5.11 -3.99
N LEU A 21 28.84 5.92 -3.11
CA LEU A 21 29.63 6.57 -2.04
C LEU A 21 30.32 5.54 -1.14
N LEU A 22 29.67 4.41 -0.86
CA LEU A 22 30.26 3.30 -0.12
C LEU A 22 31.41 2.63 -0.85
N ALA A 23 31.28 2.42 -2.15
CA ALA A 23 32.34 1.81 -2.98
C ALA A 23 33.57 2.72 -3.07
N ASP A 24 33.38 4.04 -3.06
CA ASP A 24 34.45 5.02 -3.13
C ASP A 24 35.20 5.21 -1.79
N THR A 25 34.63 4.70 -0.69
CA THR A 25 35.26 4.78 0.64
C THR A 25 36.33 3.70 0.74
N SER A 26 37.59 4.09 0.58
CA SER A 26 38.76 3.20 0.51
C SER A 26 39.22 2.67 1.88
N ASP A 27 38.63 3.09 3.00
CA ASP A 27 39.02 2.65 4.32
C ASP A 27 38.26 1.40 4.74
N LYS A 28 38.97 0.31 4.88
CA LYS A 28 38.46 -1.02 5.23
C LYS A 28 37.70 -1.05 6.58
N ARG A 29 38.12 -0.24 7.53
CA ARG A 29 37.52 -0.15 8.87
C ARG A 29 36.15 0.54 8.80
N SER A 30 36.05 1.59 8.03
CA SER A 30 34.81 2.31 7.77
C SER A 30 33.81 1.43 7.02
N THR A 31 34.30 0.57 6.12
CA THR A 31 33.48 -0.36 5.36
C THR A 31 32.82 -1.42 6.24
N ASP A 32 33.55 -2.01 7.19
CA ASP A 32 33.02 -3.05 8.10
C ASP A 32 31.98 -2.47 9.07
N GLU A 33 32.22 -1.28 9.64
CA GLU A 33 31.25 -0.57 10.48
C GLU A 33 29.97 -0.23 9.72
N LEU A 34 30.10 0.12 8.46
CA LEU A 34 29.00 0.44 7.57
C LEU A 34 28.16 -0.80 7.20
N TYR A 35 28.82 -1.92 6.96
CA TYR A 35 28.17 -3.22 6.76
C TYR A 35 27.32 -3.59 7.97
N GLU A 36 27.86 -3.43 9.17
CA GLU A 36 27.17 -3.74 10.40
C GLU A 36 25.96 -2.80 10.60
N ALA A 37 26.14 -1.49 10.34
CA ALA A 37 25.07 -0.52 10.39
C ALA A 37 23.95 -0.83 9.37
N LEU A 38 24.30 -1.21 8.15
CA LEU A 38 23.34 -1.58 7.11
C LEU A 38 22.61 -2.88 7.47
N ALA A 39 23.34 -3.88 7.98
CA ALA A 39 22.76 -5.13 8.44
C ALA A 39 21.81 -4.91 9.62
N GLN A 40 22.17 -4.04 10.58
CA GLN A 40 21.31 -3.66 11.69
C GLN A 40 20.08 -2.89 11.21
N PHE A 41 20.25 -1.96 10.28
CA PHE A 41 19.12 -1.25 9.67
C PHE A 41 18.15 -2.22 8.99
N MET A 42 18.66 -3.18 8.23
CA MET A 42 17.81 -4.19 7.57
C MET A 42 17.11 -5.10 8.59
N ARG A 43 17.79 -5.51 9.67
CA ARG A 43 17.17 -6.25 10.79
C ARG A 43 16.06 -5.44 11.45
N ASN A 44 16.30 -4.16 11.72
CA ASN A 44 15.30 -3.28 12.33
C ASN A 44 14.08 -3.06 11.42
N CYS A 45 14.29 -2.86 10.11
CA CYS A 45 13.21 -2.80 9.14
C CYS A 45 12.40 -4.10 9.15
N SER A 46 13.07 -5.25 9.13
CA SER A 46 12.40 -6.57 9.21
C SER A 46 11.56 -6.70 10.48
N GLY A 47 12.11 -6.32 11.64
CA GLY A 47 11.38 -6.33 12.92
C GLY A 47 10.17 -5.41 12.93
N ALA A 48 10.29 -4.18 12.43
CA ALA A 48 9.19 -3.23 12.35
C ALA A 48 8.07 -3.68 11.39
N PHE A 49 8.40 -4.46 10.36
CA PHE A 49 7.42 -5.03 9.43
C PHE A 49 6.80 -6.33 9.93
N LEU A 50 7.52 -7.13 10.72
CA LEU A 50 6.99 -8.36 11.34
C LEU A 50 5.98 -8.08 12.45
N THR A 51 6.11 -6.95 13.15
CA THR A 51 5.14 -6.51 14.18
C THR A 51 3.90 -5.82 13.60
N GLY A 52 3.96 -5.40 12.34
CA GLY A 52 2.80 -4.89 11.60
C GLY A 52 2.41 -5.91 10.53
N ASP A 53 1.13 -6.18 10.30
CA ASP A 53 0.47 -7.07 9.31
C ASP A 53 1.18 -7.35 7.94
N ILE A 54 2.48 -7.13 7.82
CA ILE A 54 3.31 -7.35 6.64
C ILE A 54 4.31 -8.46 6.96
N ALA A 55 3.79 -9.66 7.22
CA ALA A 55 4.61 -10.85 7.24
C ALA A 55 5.00 -11.21 5.79
N SER A 56 6.24 -10.90 5.40
CA SER A 56 6.79 -11.38 4.14
C SER A 56 7.82 -12.47 4.42
N PRO A 57 7.67 -13.67 3.82
CA PRO A 57 8.67 -14.73 3.93
C PRO A 57 10.07 -14.31 3.43
N ALA A 58 10.13 -13.26 2.61
CA ALA A 58 11.40 -12.70 2.13
C ALA A 58 12.19 -12.00 3.25
N LEU A 59 11.50 -11.41 4.23
CA LEU A 59 12.12 -10.76 5.38
C LEU A 59 12.79 -11.75 6.32
N GLU A 60 12.20 -12.94 6.51
CA GLU A 60 12.75 -14.01 7.33
C GLU A 60 14.04 -14.62 6.73
N ARG A 61 14.18 -14.54 5.39
CA ARG A 61 15.34 -15.08 4.65
C ARG A 61 16.48 -14.08 4.48
N LEU A 62 16.32 -12.87 5.00
CA LEU A 62 17.33 -11.83 4.85
C LEU A 62 18.50 -12.05 5.82
N VAL A 63 19.36 -13.04 5.49
CA VAL A 63 20.60 -13.27 6.22
C VAL A 63 21.72 -12.48 5.56
N ILE A 64 22.28 -11.50 6.28
CA ILE A 64 23.50 -10.80 5.90
C ILE A 64 24.64 -11.36 6.74
N LYS A 65 25.63 -11.90 6.07
CA LYS A 65 26.84 -12.42 6.72
C LYS A 65 27.96 -11.40 6.63
N PRO A 66 28.85 -11.33 7.62
CA PRO A 66 30.07 -10.55 7.51
C PRO A 66 30.84 -10.96 6.23
N GLY A 67 31.35 -9.96 5.50
CA GLY A 67 32.04 -10.20 4.22
C GLY A 67 31.14 -10.39 2.99
N THR A 68 29.82 -10.21 3.11
CA THR A 68 28.93 -10.19 1.93
C THR A 68 29.35 -9.08 0.98
N PRO A 69 29.58 -9.34 -0.33
CA PRO A 69 29.94 -8.29 -1.29
C PRO A 69 28.94 -7.15 -1.37
N LEU A 70 29.40 -5.93 -1.58
CA LEU A 70 28.57 -4.73 -1.64
C LEU A 70 27.47 -4.83 -2.70
N SER A 71 27.79 -5.43 -3.85
CA SER A 71 26.82 -5.69 -4.93
C SER A 71 25.69 -6.64 -4.51
N GLU A 72 26.01 -7.62 -3.68
CA GLU A 72 25.00 -8.55 -3.14
C GLU A 72 24.12 -7.87 -2.09
N LEU A 73 24.71 -7.01 -1.24
CA LEU A 73 23.95 -6.19 -0.28
C LEU A 73 22.98 -5.25 -0.99
N GLN A 74 23.44 -4.58 -2.05
CA GLN A 74 22.59 -3.72 -2.87
C GLN A 74 21.42 -4.49 -3.47
N ARG A 75 21.68 -5.67 -4.01
CA ARG A 75 20.64 -6.56 -4.56
C ARG A 75 19.64 -7.00 -3.50
N LYS A 76 20.12 -7.38 -2.31
CA LYS A 76 19.27 -7.79 -1.18
C LYS A 76 18.40 -6.63 -0.68
N LEU A 77 18.97 -5.43 -0.56
CA LEU A 77 18.22 -4.24 -0.15
C LEU A 77 17.15 -3.87 -1.17
N LYS A 78 17.47 -3.92 -2.46
CA LYS A 78 16.51 -3.66 -3.53
C LYS A 78 15.35 -4.66 -3.51
N HIS A 79 15.65 -5.94 -3.34
CA HIS A 79 14.62 -6.98 -3.24
C HIS A 79 13.73 -6.78 -2.01
N LEU A 80 14.33 -6.51 -0.85
CA LEU A 80 13.59 -6.20 0.37
C LEU A 80 12.66 -5.00 0.18
N ALA A 81 13.16 -3.92 -0.40
CA ALA A 81 12.37 -2.72 -0.66
C ALA A 81 11.16 -3.02 -1.56
N GLN A 82 11.38 -3.78 -2.63
CA GLN A 82 10.30 -4.17 -3.54
C GLN A 82 9.21 -4.97 -2.83
N GLU A 83 9.59 -5.93 -1.98
CA GLU A 83 8.65 -6.71 -1.19
C GLU A 83 7.83 -5.83 -0.23
N VAL A 84 8.50 -4.89 0.44
CA VAL A 84 7.85 -3.94 1.35
C VAL A 84 6.85 -3.04 0.62
N PHE A 85 7.26 -2.44 -0.50
CA PHE A 85 6.38 -1.59 -1.30
C PHE A 85 5.20 -2.37 -1.87
N ASN A 86 5.43 -3.58 -2.40
CA ASN A 86 4.37 -4.46 -2.89
C ASN A 86 3.37 -4.85 -1.79
N ALA A 87 3.86 -5.18 -0.59
CA ALA A 87 3.00 -5.54 0.54
C ALA A 87 2.14 -4.36 0.99
N ARG A 88 2.72 -3.14 1.03
CA ARG A 88 1.99 -1.90 1.36
C ARG A 88 0.91 -1.60 0.33
N SER A 89 1.25 -1.67 -0.95
CA SER A 89 0.30 -1.44 -2.06
C SER A 89 -0.86 -2.42 -2.01
N LYS A 90 -0.58 -3.72 -1.76
CA LYS A 90 -1.62 -4.74 -1.60
C LYS A 90 -2.54 -4.44 -0.41
N LYS A 91 -1.97 -4.06 0.74
CA LYS A 91 -2.75 -3.70 1.94
C LYS A 91 -3.64 -2.48 1.70
N GLN A 92 -3.09 -1.44 1.06
CA GLN A 92 -3.85 -0.24 0.70
C GLN A 92 -5.00 -0.57 -0.26
N MET A 93 -4.73 -1.34 -1.32
CA MET A 93 -5.75 -1.78 -2.27
C MET A 93 -6.84 -2.63 -1.59
N HIS A 94 -6.46 -3.51 -0.67
CA HIS A 94 -7.42 -4.32 0.08
C HIS A 94 -8.35 -3.46 0.95
N ARG A 95 -7.77 -2.46 1.64
CA ARG A 95 -8.52 -1.48 2.44
C ARG A 95 -9.49 -0.67 1.58
N GLN A 96 -9.03 -0.17 0.44
CA GLN A 96 -9.86 0.60 -0.48
C GLN A 96 -11.03 -0.25 -1.03
N ARG A 97 -10.77 -1.50 -1.44
CA ARG A 97 -11.82 -2.43 -1.89
C ARG A 97 -12.84 -2.77 -0.79
N HIS A 98 -12.39 -2.81 0.46
CA HIS A 98 -13.31 -3.02 1.59
C HIS A 98 -14.25 -1.83 1.74
N ILE A 99 -13.73 -0.61 1.63
CA ILE A 99 -14.55 0.62 1.70
C ILE A 99 -15.55 0.66 0.54
N VAL A 100 -15.14 0.34 -0.69
CA VAL A 100 -16.07 0.29 -1.83
C VAL A 100 -17.21 -0.71 -1.55
N ARG A 101 -16.90 -1.89 -1.03
CA ARG A 101 -17.94 -2.86 -0.66
C ARG A 101 -18.91 -2.34 0.41
N GLN A 102 -18.42 -1.61 1.41
CA GLN A 102 -19.28 -0.98 2.41
C GLN A 102 -20.21 0.07 1.78
N ILE A 103 -19.71 0.85 0.82
CA ILE A 103 -20.49 1.82 0.06
C ILE A 103 -21.59 1.12 -0.76
N ASP A 104 -21.24 0.10 -1.52
CA ASP A 104 -22.17 -0.66 -2.35
C ASP A 104 -23.24 -1.35 -1.50
N GLN A 105 -22.87 -1.89 -0.35
CA GLN A 105 -23.82 -2.47 0.61
C GLN A 105 -24.76 -1.41 1.18
N TYR A 106 -24.24 -0.25 1.59
CA TYR A 106 -25.09 0.83 2.08
C TYR A 106 -26.09 1.30 1.03
N ILE A 107 -25.66 1.47 -0.22
CA ILE A 107 -26.54 1.82 -1.34
C ILE A 107 -27.65 0.77 -1.51
N ALA A 108 -27.30 -0.52 -1.50
CA ALA A 108 -28.27 -1.60 -1.65
C ALA A 108 -29.31 -1.65 -0.53
N GLU A 109 -28.92 -1.36 0.70
CA GLU A 109 -29.79 -1.38 1.87
C GLU A 109 -30.69 -0.12 1.99
N HIS A 110 -30.24 1.02 1.44
CA HIS A 110 -30.90 2.33 1.64
C HIS A 110 -31.44 2.93 0.33
N LEU A 111 -31.85 2.10 -0.64
CA LEU A 111 -32.36 2.54 -1.96
C LEU A 111 -33.56 3.51 -1.91
N SER A 112 -34.24 3.61 -0.79
CA SER A 112 -35.38 4.56 -0.59
C SER A 112 -34.98 5.82 0.19
N GLY A 113 -33.73 5.92 0.63
CA GLY A 113 -33.21 7.01 1.45
C GLY A 113 -32.40 8.03 0.65
N ASP A 114 -31.70 8.87 1.38
CA ASP A 114 -30.74 9.81 0.79
C ASP A 114 -29.44 9.07 0.47
N LEU A 115 -29.16 8.91 -0.82
CA LEU A 115 -27.94 8.30 -1.38
C LEU A 115 -26.93 9.35 -1.82
N SER A 116 -27.01 10.58 -1.32
CA SER A 116 -26.00 11.59 -1.59
C SER A 116 -24.62 11.15 -1.05
N LEU A 117 -23.57 11.60 -1.73
CA LEU A 117 -22.19 11.32 -1.30
C LEU A 117 -21.95 11.72 0.16
N THR A 118 -22.56 12.83 0.60
CA THR A 118 -22.45 13.34 1.97
C THR A 118 -23.13 12.40 2.96
N ALA A 119 -24.37 11.96 2.66
CA ALA A 119 -25.11 11.05 3.54
C ALA A 119 -24.38 9.70 3.71
N ILE A 120 -23.84 9.15 2.63
CA ILE A 120 -23.06 7.90 2.69
C ILE A 120 -21.75 8.10 3.46
N ALA A 121 -21.08 9.23 3.26
CA ALA A 121 -19.84 9.54 3.95
C ALA A 121 -20.05 9.67 5.47
N ASP A 122 -21.10 10.36 5.88
CA ASP A 122 -21.46 10.52 7.28
C ASP A 122 -21.84 9.18 7.93
N ALA A 123 -22.63 8.37 7.24
CA ALA A 123 -23.02 7.04 7.72
C ALA A 123 -21.84 6.07 7.89
N LEU A 124 -20.84 6.15 7.00
CA LEU A 124 -19.64 5.32 7.06
C LEU A 124 -18.48 5.96 7.84
N HIS A 125 -18.68 7.14 8.42
CA HIS A 125 -17.66 7.91 9.16
C HIS A 125 -16.41 8.24 8.35
N PHE A 126 -16.61 8.61 7.09
CA PHE A 126 -15.54 9.05 6.18
C PHE A 126 -15.78 10.49 5.69
N HIS A 127 -14.72 11.10 5.15
CA HIS A 127 -14.87 12.38 4.46
C HIS A 127 -15.40 12.16 3.03
N PRO A 128 -16.36 12.96 2.52
CA PRO A 128 -16.92 12.78 1.18
C PRO A 128 -15.91 12.74 0.06
N THR A 129 -14.89 13.63 0.10
CA THR A 129 -13.79 13.64 -0.88
C THR A 129 -13.01 12.34 -0.89
N TYR A 130 -12.81 11.72 0.28
CA TYR A 130 -12.10 10.45 0.39
C TYR A 130 -12.91 9.31 -0.25
N ILE A 131 -14.21 9.21 0.04
CA ILE A 131 -15.10 8.21 -0.58
C ILE A 131 -15.13 8.36 -2.10
N SER A 132 -15.32 9.58 -2.60
CA SER A 132 -15.33 9.86 -4.04
C SER A 132 -14.05 9.42 -4.74
N ARG A 133 -12.90 9.70 -4.12
CA ARG A 133 -11.59 9.29 -4.64
C ARG A 133 -11.43 7.77 -4.64
N VAL A 134 -11.68 7.12 -3.51
CA VAL A 134 -11.51 5.66 -3.38
C VAL A 134 -12.45 4.92 -4.33
N TYR A 135 -13.69 5.38 -4.44
CA TYR A 135 -14.66 4.76 -5.34
C TYR A 135 -14.20 4.84 -6.80
N ARG A 136 -13.73 6.02 -7.23
CA ARG A 136 -13.20 6.22 -8.60
C ARG A 136 -11.94 5.40 -8.89
N GLU A 137 -11.07 5.21 -7.89
CA GLU A 137 -9.81 4.45 -8.05
C GLU A 137 -10.04 2.94 -8.09
N CYS A 138 -11.07 2.43 -7.41
CA CYS A 138 -11.29 1.00 -7.23
C CYS A 138 -12.49 0.44 -7.99
N SER A 139 -13.42 1.28 -8.44
CA SER A 139 -14.61 0.88 -9.19
C SER A 139 -14.43 1.20 -10.67
N SER A 140 -14.91 0.31 -11.53
CA SER A 140 -14.99 0.56 -12.98
C SER A 140 -16.18 1.45 -13.38
N VAL A 141 -17.07 1.74 -12.42
CA VAL A 141 -18.30 2.52 -12.59
C VAL A 141 -18.20 3.80 -11.78
N SER A 142 -18.74 4.91 -12.27
CA SER A 142 -18.77 6.16 -11.50
C SER A 142 -19.67 6.00 -10.27
N PHE A 143 -19.40 6.77 -9.21
CA PHE A 143 -20.24 6.78 -8.01
C PHE A 143 -21.71 7.12 -8.34
N SER A 144 -21.94 8.06 -9.24
CA SER A 144 -23.28 8.44 -9.70
C SER A 144 -24.00 7.31 -10.43
N ASP A 145 -23.28 6.57 -11.28
CA ASP A 145 -23.84 5.44 -12.01
C ASP A 145 -24.16 4.26 -11.09
N SER A 146 -23.35 4.05 -10.06
CA SER A 146 -23.59 2.98 -9.05
C SER A 146 -24.87 3.22 -8.23
N ILE A 147 -25.25 4.47 -8.04
CA ILE A 147 -26.54 4.83 -7.43
C ILE A 147 -27.67 4.71 -8.44
N ALA A 148 -27.45 5.13 -9.70
CA ALA A 148 -28.47 5.13 -10.73
C ALA A 148 -28.92 3.72 -11.15
N GLN A 149 -27.98 2.76 -11.28
CA GLN A 149 -28.28 1.39 -11.74
C GLN A 149 -29.27 0.65 -10.84
N PRO A 150 -29.12 0.58 -9.49
CA PRO A 150 -30.07 -0.07 -8.61
C PRO A 150 -31.45 0.62 -8.60
N LEU A 151 -31.48 1.95 -8.70
CA LEU A 151 -32.72 2.71 -8.76
C LEU A 151 -33.49 2.42 -10.04
N LEU A 152 -32.83 2.39 -11.20
CA LEU A 152 -33.43 2.03 -12.48
C LEU A 152 -33.96 0.60 -12.48
N SER A 153 -33.21 -0.38 -11.97
CA SER A 153 -33.64 -1.78 -11.86
C SER A 153 -34.90 -1.93 -11.02
N ARG A 154 -35.02 -1.17 -9.94
CA ARG A 154 -36.21 -1.16 -9.07
C ARG A 154 -37.42 -0.51 -9.72
N MET A 155 -37.22 0.55 -10.53
CA MET A 155 -38.29 1.19 -11.28
C MET A 155 -38.86 0.29 -12.37
N VAL A 156 -38.01 -0.49 -13.03
CA VAL A 156 -38.43 -1.47 -14.05
C VAL A 156 -39.22 -2.61 -13.41
N CYS A 157 -38.80 -3.14 -12.28
CA CYS A 157 -39.52 -4.20 -11.55
C CYS A 157 -40.91 -3.75 -11.07
N LYS A 158 -41.08 -2.49 -10.66
CA LYS A 158 -42.40 -1.96 -10.24
C LYS A 158 -43.39 -1.76 -11.40
N ARG A 159 -42.92 -1.64 -12.64
CA ARG A 159 -43.78 -1.55 -13.84
C ARG A 159 -44.26 -2.88 -14.38
N SER A 160 -43.67 -3.99 -13.90
CA SER A 160 -44.00 -5.34 -14.40
C SER A 160 -44.90 -6.12 -13.46
N SER A 161 -45.47 -5.48 -12.42
CA SER A 161 -46.52 -6.10 -11.60
C SER A 161 -47.89 -5.63 -12.12
N PRO A 162 -48.76 -6.57 -12.57
CA PRO A 162 -50.10 -6.29 -13.03
C PRO A 162 -51.01 -5.81 -11.91
#